data_4255be0e40f6f3392a93335f9d33b96e
#
_entry.id   4255be0e40f6f3392a93335f9d33b96e
#
_cell.length_a   1.000
_cell.length_b   1.000
_cell.length_c   1.000
_cell.angle_alpha   90.00
_cell.angle_beta   90.00
_cell.angle_gamma   90.00
#
_symmetry.space_group_name_H-M   'P 1'
#
loop_
_entity.id
_entity.type
_entity.pdbx_description
1 polymer ?
#
loop_
_entity_poly.entity_id
_entity_poly.type
_entity_poly.pdbx_seq_one_letter_code
_entity_poly.pdbx_strand_id
1 'polypeptide(L)'
;MKKALVILQLLMVVLFAQAQMMNPVKFTSSLKTNGTPEAEIVFTGKIQPGWHVYSTGLGGDGPISASFNVNKMDGAEAVGKLQPRGNEISKFDNLFGMKLRYFEGSVTFVQKIKFTKPDYHIDVYVEYGACNDQN
;
A
#
# COMPACT_ATOMS: atom_id res chain seq x y z
N MET A 1 -15.75 -26.60 38.07
CA MET A 1 -15.98 -26.83 36.65
C MET A 1 -16.37 -25.55 35.87
N LYS A 2 -17.25 -24.72 36.40
CA LYS A 2 -17.66 -23.46 35.70
C LYS A 2 -16.53 -22.45 35.57
N LYS A 3 -15.59 -22.38 36.54
CA LYS A 3 -14.46 -21.43 36.51
C LYS A 3 -13.42 -21.80 35.46
N ALA A 4 -13.18 -23.08 35.18
CA ALA A 4 -12.25 -23.56 34.17
C ALA A 4 -12.74 -23.28 32.75
N LEU A 5 -14.05 -23.32 32.53
CA LEU A 5 -14.66 -23.07 31.22
C LEU A 5 -14.56 -21.58 30.83
N VAL A 6 -14.75 -20.67 31.80
CA VAL A 6 -14.63 -19.23 31.57
C VAL A 6 -13.19 -18.82 31.25
N ILE A 7 -12.21 -19.41 31.92
CA ILE A 7 -10.79 -19.16 31.66
C ILE A 7 -10.39 -19.62 30.25
N LEU A 8 -10.91 -20.77 29.81
CA LEU A 8 -10.62 -21.30 28.46
C LEU A 8 -11.20 -20.39 27.36
N GLN A 9 -12.41 -19.87 27.55
CA GLN A 9 -13.02 -18.94 26.61
C GLN A 9 -12.26 -17.61 26.54
N LEU A 10 -11.77 -17.09 27.64
CA LEU A 10 -10.95 -15.87 27.67
C LEU A 10 -9.63 -16.06 26.92
N LEU A 11 -9.00 -17.23 27.05
CA LEU A 11 -7.77 -17.54 26.33
C LEU A 11 -7.97 -17.60 24.83
N MET A 12 -9.09 -18.16 24.36
CA MET A 12 -9.42 -18.22 22.94
C MET A 12 -9.65 -16.81 22.34
N VAL A 13 -10.30 -15.91 23.07
CA VAL A 13 -10.54 -14.54 22.62
C VAL A 13 -9.22 -13.78 22.46
N VAL A 14 -8.27 -13.96 23.37
CA VAL A 14 -6.93 -13.32 23.28
C VAL A 14 -6.15 -13.83 22.06
N LEU A 15 -6.22 -15.13 21.76
CA LEU A 15 -5.55 -15.70 20.57
C LEU A 15 -6.17 -15.16 19.28
N PHE A 16 -7.48 -14.99 19.23
CA PHE A 16 -8.17 -14.41 18.08
C PHE A 16 -7.77 -12.94 17.85
N ALA A 17 -7.64 -12.16 18.93
CA ALA A 17 -7.24 -10.76 18.84
C ALA A 17 -5.81 -10.61 18.29
N GLN A 18 -4.88 -11.50 18.66
CA GLN A 18 -3.52 -11.48 18.14
C GLN A 18 -3.45 -11.82 16.66
N ALA A 19 -4.28 -12.75 16.17
CA ALA A 19 -4.33 -13.12 14.75
C ALA A 19 -4.85 -11.97 13.88
N GLN A 20 -5.71 -11.11 14.41
CA GLN A 20 -6.29 -9.97 13.69
C GLN A 20 -5.35 -8.75 13.62
N MET A 21 -4.25 -8.73 14.39
CA MET A 21 -3.33 -7.59 14.45
C MET A 21 -2.16 -7.69 13.46
N MET A 22 -2.09 -8.73 12.63
CA MET A 22 -1.02 -8.90 11.64
C MET A 22 -1.34 -8.10 10.36
N ASN A 23 -1.09 -6.81 10.41
CA ASN A 23 -1.20 -5.92 9.26
C ASN A 23 0.11 -5.13 9.12
N PRO A 24 1.09 -5.68 8.35
CA PRO A 24 2.45 -5.11 8.30
C PRO A 24 2.53 -3.77 7.61
N VAL A 25 1.56 -3.40 6.78
CA VAL A 25 1.57 -2.14 6.04
C VAL A 25 0.22 -1.47 6.19
N LYS A 26 0.24 -0.17 6.53
CA LYS A 26 -0.98 0.64 6.63
C LYS A 26 -0.86 1.84 5.72
N PHE A 27 -1.82 1.97 4.80
CA PHE A 27 -1.91 3.11 3.90
C PHE A 27 -3.01 4.07 4.31
N THR A 28 -2.71 5.36 4.15
CA THR A 28 -3.69 6.44 4.20
C THR A 28 -3.63 7.18 2.87
N SER A 29 -4.73 7.80 2.46
CA SER A 29 -4.79 8.54 1.21
C SER A 29 -5.30 9.96 1.45
N SER A 30 -4.84 10.87 0.60
CA SER A 30 -5.30 12.25 0.61
C SER A 30 -5.31 12.81 -0.81
N LEU A 31 -6.20 13.77 -1.05
CA LEU A 31 -6.27 14.50 -2.30
C LEU A 31 -5.66 15.88 -2.08
N LYS A 32 -4.63 16.21 -2.84
CA LYS A 32 -3.96 17.51 -2.78
C LYS A 32 -4.31 18.33 -4.00
N THR A 33 -4.96 19.46 -3.78
CA THR A 33 -5.38 20.40 -4.81
C THR A 33 -4.65 21.72 -4.60
N ASN A 34 -4.45 22.49 -5.68
CA ASN A 34 -3.78 23.80 -5.63
C ASN A 34 -4.57 24.89 -6.33
N GLY A 35 -5.89 24.69 -6.53
CA GLY A 35 -6.74 25.64 -7.22
C GLY A 35 -6.69 25.57 -8.74
N THR A 36 -5.87 24.69 -9.32
CA THR A 36 -5.85 24.39 -10.75
C THR A 36 -6.64 23.12 -11.03
N PRO A 37 -6.94 22.82 -12.31
CA PRO A 37 -7.57 21.54 -12.67
C PRO A 37 -6.70 20.32 -12.36
N GLU A 38 -5.40 20.50 -12.12
CA GLU A 38 -4.50 19.41 -11.79
C GLU A 38 -4.44 19.18 -10.27
N ALA A 39 -4.33 17.92 -9.87
CA ALA A 39 -4.26 17.53 -8.48
C ALA A 39 -3.41 16.26 -8.33
N GLU A 40 -3.14 15.90 -7.08
CA GLU A 40 -2.40 14.68 -6.76
C GLU A 40 -3.18 13.86 -5.73
N ILE A 41 -3.30 12.57 -5.98
CA ILE A 41 -3.74 11.61 -4.97
C ILE A 41 -2.49 11.04 -4.33
N VAL A 42 -2.36 11.21 -3.01
CA VAL A 42 -1.18 10.80 -2.26
C VAL A 42 -1.53 9.64 -1.37
N PHE A 43 -0.82 8.52 -1.54
CA PHE A 43 -0.95 7.32 -0.72
C PHE A 43 0.29 7.20 0.14
N THR A 44 0.13 7.29 1.46
CA THR A 44 1.24 7.20 2.39
C THR A 44 1.15 5.89 3.17
N GLY A 45 2.17 5.06 3.08
CA GLY A 45 2.24 3.77 3.74
C GLY A 45 3.22 3.78 4.89
N LYS A 46 2.80 3.22 6.03
CA LYS A 46 3.67 2.91 7.16
C LYS A 46 3.96 1.42 7.14
N ILE A 47 5.24 1.07 7.18
CA ILE A 47 5.72 -0.30 7.03
C ILE A 47 6.34 -0.74 8.35
N GLN A 48 5.88 -1.87 8.89
CA GLN A 48 6.43 -2.42 10.13
C GLN A 48 7.89 -2.85 9.95
N PRO A 49 8.72 -2.79 11.02
CA PRO A 49 10.10 -3.28 10.95
C PRO A 49 10.17 -4.71 10.45
N GLY A 50 11.16 -4.99 9.61
CA GLY A 50 11.35 -6.31 9.00
C GLY A 50 10.52 -6.56 7.74
N TRP A 51 9.64 -5.63 7.39
CA TRP A 51 8.85 -5.70 6.15
C TRP A 51 9.33 -4.68 5.14
N HIS A 52 9.04 -4.95 3.88
CA HIS A 52 9.28 -3.99 2.80
C HIS A 52 8.15 -4.05 1.77
N VAL A 53 7.96 -2.93 1.08
CA VAL A 53 6.95 -2.76 0.03
C VAL A 53 7.68 -2.53 -1.28
N TYR A 54 7.32 -3.28 -2.30
CA TYR A 54 7.96 -3.15 -3.61
C TYR A 54 7.53 -1.88 -4.33
N SER A 55 8.44 -1.33 -5.11
CA SER A 55 8.23 -0.12 -5.88
C SER A 55 7.39 -0.41 -7.15
N THR A 56 7.30 0.58 -8.02
CA THR A 56 6.56 0.50 -9.29
C THR A 56 7.45 -0.08 -10.40
N GLY A 57 6.84 -0.67 -11.42
CA GLY A 57 7.52 -0.99 -12.67
C GLY A 57 8.62 -2.04 -12.59
N LEU A 58 8.46 -3.10 -11.79
CA LEU A 58 9.49 -4.14 -11.62
C LEU A 58 9.49 -5.18 -12.72
N GLY A 59 8.42 -5.28 -13.51
CA GLY A 59 8.34 -6.26 -14.59
C GLY A 59 7.57 -7.52 -14.20
N GLY A 60 7.25 -8.33 -15.22
CA GLY A 60 6.28 -9.42 -15.12
C GLY A 60 6.73 -10.65 -14.33
N ASP A 61 8.03 -10.92 -14.22
CA ASP A 61 8.57 -12.11 -13.57
C ASP A 61 9.00 -11.87 -12.12
N GLY A 62 8.87 -10.64 -11.65
CA GLY A 62 9.22 -10.24 -10.30
C GLY A 62 8.04 -10.24 -9.34
N PRO A 63 8.25 -9.68 -8.14
CA PRO A 63 7.15 -9.49 -7.20
C PRO A 63 6.13 -8.47 -7.73
N ILE A 64 4.98 -8.39 -7.05
CA ILE A 64 3.91 -7.47 -7.44
C ILE A 64 4.40 -6.03 -7.29
N SER A 65 4.41 -5.29 -8.40
CA SER A 65 4.72 -3.86 -8.40
C SER A 65 3.55 -3.07 -7.85
N ALA A 66 3.85 -1.92 -7.22
CA ALA A 66 2.81 -0.97 -6.82
C ALA A 66 2.15 -0.40 -8.07
N SER A 67 0.81 -0.34 -8.06
CA SER A 67 0.02 0.16 -9.19
C SER A 67 -1.22 0.91 -8.70
N PHE A 68 -1.63 1.89 -9.50
CA PHE A 68 -2.84 2.67 -9.28
C PHE A 68 -4.03 1.98 -9.94
N ASN A 69 -5.11 1.78 -9.18
CA ASN A 69 -6.30 1.07 -9.64
C ASN A 69 -7.55 1.90 -9.38
N VAL A 70 -8.49 1.84 -10.30
CA VAL A 70 -9.71 2.64 -10.27
C VAL A 70 -10.92 1.73 -10.12
N ASN A 71 -11.68 1.91 -9.04
CA ASN A 71 -13.02 1.34 -8.92
C ASN A 71 -14.03 2.23 -9.63
N LYS A 72 -13.92 3.54 -9.40
CA LYS A 72 -14.75 4.54 -10.04
C LYS A 72 -14.01 5.88 -10.08
N MET A 73 -14.04 6.54 -11.22
CA MET A 73 -13.50 7.89 -11.35
C MET A 73 -14.34 8.71 -12.32
N ASP A 74 -15.24 9.51 -11.76
CA ASP A 74 -16.06 10.45 -12.49
C ASP A 74 -15.57 11.86 -12.27
N GLY A 75 -15.50 12.66 -13.32
CA GLY A 75 -15.10 14.07 -13.22
C GLY A 75 -13.60 14.29 -13.05
N ALA A 76 -12.81 13.26 -13.22
CA ALA A 76 -11.35 13.33 -13.19
C ALA A 76 -10.75 12.21 -14.03
N GLU A 77 -9.51 12.39 -14.45
CA GLU A 77 -8.76 11.37 -15.19
C GLU A 77 -7.32 11.29 -14.67
N ALA A 78 -6.74 10.11 -14.74
CA ALA A 78 -5.34 9.89 -14.35
C ALA A 78 -4.40 10.49 -15.39
N VAL A 79 -3.31 11.12 -14.92
CA VAL A 79 -2.28 11.69 -15.76
C VAL A 79 -0.95 11.02 -15.43
N GLY A 80 -0.43 10.23 -16.37
CA GLY A 80 0.81 9.51 -16.18
C GLY A 80 0.67 8.31 -15.25
N LYS A 81 1.80 7.78 -14.85
CA LYS A 81 1.89 6.58 -14.01
C LYS A 81 2.03 6.95 -12.53
N LEU A 82 1.68 6.00 -11.67
CA LEU A 82 1.95 6.09 -10.23
C LEU A 82 3.43 6.31 -9.99
N GLN A 83 3.78 7.31 -9.17
CA GLN A 83 5.17 7.67 -8.87
C GLN A 83 5.50 7.33 -7.43
N PRO A 84 6.58 6.56 -7.18
CA PRO A 84 7.05 6.35 -5.82
C PRO A 84 7.85 7.56 -5.34
N ARG A 85 7.74 7.86 -4.06
CA ARG A 85 8.54 8.90 -3.38
C ARG A 85 9.01 8.35 -2.04
N GLY A 86 10.22 8.71 -1.63
CA GLY A 86 10.83 8.24 -0.40
C GLY A 86 12.21 7.65 -0.65
N ASN A 87 12.74 6.93 0.32
CA ASN A 87 14.05 6.29 0.23
C ASN A 87 13.94 4.93 -0.44
N GLU A 88 14.00 4.91 -1.77
CA GLU A 88 13.96 3.67 -2.53
C GLU A 88 15.29 2.92 -2.40
N ILE A 89 15.21 1.65 -1.99
CA ILE A 89 16.35 0.75 -1.90
C ILE A 89 16.38 -0.10 -3.17
N SER A 90 17.56 -0.22 -3.78
CA SER A 90 17.77 -1.02 -4.97
C SER A 90 18.77 -2.12 -4.67
N LYS A 91 18.37 -3.37 -4.88
CA LYS A 91 19.22 -4.53 -4.57
C LYS A 91 18.92 -5.69 -5.50
N PHE A 92 19.98 -6.39 -5.92
CA PHE A 92 19.80 -7.63 -6.68
C PHE A 92 19.27 -8.73 -5.76
N ASP A 93 18.22 -9.41 -6.21
CA ASP A 93 17.57 -10.50 -5.48
C ASP A 93 17.85 -11.82 -6.17
N ASN A 94 18.43 -12.77 -5.42
CA ASN A 94 18.78 -14.08 -5.95
C ASN A 94 17.57 -14.97 -6.21
N LEU A 95 16.50 -14.78 -5.45
CA LEU A 95 15.28 -15.57 -5.61
C LEU A 95 14.58 -15.26 -6.93
N PHE A 96 14.43 -13.98 -7.24
CA PHE A 96 13.82 -13.53 -8.50
C PHE A 96 14.81 -13.41 -9.64
N GLY A 97 16.13 -13.43 -9.35
CA GLY A 97 17.16 -13.30 -10.36
C GLY A 97 17.17 -11.93 -11.05
N MET A 98 16.77 -10.89 -10.36
CA MET A 98 16.66 -9.54 -10.91
C MET A 98 16.90 -8.49 -9.85
N LYS A 99 17.16 -7.27 -10.30
CA LYS A 99 17.28 -6.12 -9.41
C LYS A 99 15.89 -5.65 -8.96
N LEU A 100 15.68 -5.61 -7.67
CA LEU A 100 14.41 -5.16 -7.06
C LEU A 100 14.58 -3.77 -6.46
N ARG A 101 13.49 -3.01 -6.48
CA ARG A 101 13.39 -1.71 -5.82
C ARG A 101 12.26 -1.77 -4.82
N TYR A 102 12.51 -1.31 -3.59
CA TYR A 102 11.53 -1.43 -2.50
C TYR A 102 11.76 -0.36 -1.45
N PHE A 103 10.83 -0.31 -0.49
CA PHE A 103 10.83 0.65 0.60
C PHE A 103 10.72 -0.05 1.94
N GLU A 104 11.40 0.50 2.95
CA GLU A 104 11.30 0.09 4.35
C GLU A 104 10.85 1.28 5.19
N GLY A 105 10.16 1.03 6.30
CA GLY A 105 9.70 2.07 7.23
C GLY A 105 8.50 2.85 6.72
N SER A 106 8.63 3.51 5.58
CA SER A 106 7.54 4.27 4.97
C SER A 106 7.71 4.37 3.47
N VAL A 107 6.62 4.61 2.76
CA VAL A 107 6.60 4.87 1.33
C VAL A 107 5.45 5.82 1.01
N THR A 108 5.67 6.65 0.00
CA THR A 108 4.61 7.50 -0.55
C THR A 108 4.50 7.22 -2.04
N PHE A 109 3.28 6.91 -2.49
CA PHE A 109 2.97 6.81 -3.91
C PHE A 109 2.06 7.97 -4.30
N VAL A 110 2.33 8.59 -5.44
CA VAL A 110 1.58 9.76 -5.91
C VAL A 110 1.04 9.49 -7.30
N GLN A 111 -0.25 9.70 -7.48
CA GLN A 111 -0.91 9.66 -8.77
C GLN A 111 -1.41 11.04 -9.13
N LYS A 112 -0.90 11.58 -10.22
CA LYS A 112 -1.42 12.84 -10.76
C LYS A 112 -2.75 12.60 -11.45
N ILE A 113 -3.66 13.53 -11.27
CA ILE A 113 -4.98 13.53 -11.92
C ILE A 113 -5.30 14.92 -12.45
N LYS A 114 -6.27 14.97 -13.36
CA LYS A 114 -6.82 16.21 -13.87
C LYS A 114 -8.34 16.16 -13.72
N PHE A 115 -8.91 17.20 -13.11
CA PHE A 115 -10.36 17.34 -13.02
C PHE A 115 -10.93 17.72 -14.36
N THR A 116 -12.02 17.06 -14.74
CA THR A 116 -12.75 17.31 -16.00
C THR A 116 -14.12 17.92 -15.76
N LYS A 117 -14.61 17.90 -14.51
CA LYS A 117 -15.88 18.45 -14.07
C LYS A 117 -15.76 19.05 -12.69
N PRO A 118 -16.61 20.05 -12.34
CA PRO A 118 -16.64 20.58 -10.96
C PRO A 118 -17.07 19.52 -9.93
N ASP A 119 -18.00 18.64 -10.31
CA ASP A 119 -18.43 17.54 -9.47
C ASP A 119 -17.63 16.30 -9.84
N TYR A 120 -16.99 15.70 -8.84
CA TYR A 120 -16.20 14.50 -9.06
C TYR A 120 -16.49 13.45 -8.01
N HIS A 121 -16.33 12.20 -8.40
CA HIS A 121 -16.38 11.06 -7.50
C HIS A 121 -15.18 10.16 -7.79
N ILE A 122 -14.30 9.99 -6.80
CA ILE A 122 -13.05 9.24 -6.96
C ILE A 122 -13.01 8.11 -5.93
N ASP A 123 -13.00 6.87 -6.42
CA ASP A 123 -12.84 5.66 -5.62
C ASP A 123 -11.71 4.84 -6.24
N VAL A 124 -10.53 4.92 -5.64
CA VAL A 124 -9.29 4.37 -6.20
C VAL A 124 -8.47 3.73 -5.07
N TYR A 125 -7.52 2.90 -5.47
CA TYR A 125 -6.63 2.24 -4.52
C TYR A 125 -5.28 1.91 -5.16
N VAL A 126 -4.30 1.65 -4.30
CA VAL A 126 -3.00 1.14 -4.72
C VAL A 126 -2.93 -0.35 -4.42
N GLU A 127 -2.65 -1.15 -5.45
CA GLU A 127 -2.26 -2.54 -5.26
C GLU A 127 -0.74 -2.59 -5.07
N TYR A 128 -0.26 -3.38 -4.12
CA TYR A 128 1.16 -3.47 -3.83
C TYR A 128 1.54 -4.85 -3.33
N GLY A 129 2.82 -5.18 -3.46
CA GLY A 129 3.40 -6.36 -2.86
C GLY A 129 4.20 -6.00 -1.62
N ALA A 130 4.10 -6.82 -0.59
CA ALA A 130 4.88 -6.68 0.63
C ALA A 130 5.52 -8.02 1.00
N CYS A 131 6.68 -7.95 1.62
CA CYS A 131 7.45 -9.15 1.98
C CYS A 131 8.21 -8.88 3.26
N ASN A 132 8.46 -9.93 4.05
CA ASN A 132 9.35 -9.83 5.20
C ASN A 132 10.66 -10.56 4.93
N ASP A 133 11.67 -10.31 5.79
CA ASP A 133 13.02 -10.85 5.62
C ASP A 133 13.10 -12.36 5.88
N GLN A 134 12.03 -12.97 6.36
CA GLN A 134 11.99 -14.40 6.70
C GLN A 134 11.35 -15.27 5.61
N ASN A 135 10.79 -14.66 4.57
CA ASN A 135 10.11 -15.39 3.48
C ASN A 135 10.68 -15.02 2.12
#